data_7ceefd8631ce043dba5c4e6489e9d8af
#
_entry.id   7ceefd8631ce043dba5c4e6489e9d8af
#
_cell.length_a   1.000
_cell.length_b   1.000
_cell.length_c   1.000
_cell.angle_alpha   90.00
_cell.angle_beta   90.00
_cell.angle_gamma   90.00
#
_symmetry.space_group_name_H-M   'P 1'
#
loop_
_entity.id
_entity.type
_entity.pdbx_description
1 polymer ?
#
loop_
_entity_poly.entity_id
_entity_poly.type
_entity_poly.pdbx_seq_one_letter_code
_entity_poly.pdbx_strand_id
1 'polypeptide(L)'
;MEQLIIPAIIAITIAFFSVYGLTPFVIRVLEKRNITVVDANKKEKTMVARPGGLSIIVGIESSLIILYIFFPISEILAVLLTTFFAFIVGLIDDKKTMSGWFKPVALAFCAAPIILLGAYDSNLAFPLFGTVQIPLLYMALVVFMIPIMGNTINS
;
A
#
# COMPACT_ATOMS: atom_id res chain seq x y z
N MET A 1 4.76 9.88 -24.37
CA MET A 1 5.78 9.53 -23.34
C MET A 1 6.24 10.75 -22.55
N GLU A 2 6.56 11.86 -23.17
CA GLU A 2 7.03 13.07 -22.46
C GLU A 2 6.03 13.63 -21.43
N GLN A 3 4.74 13.57 -21.72
CA GLN A 3 3.69 14.06 -20.83
C GLN A 3 3.60 13.30 -19.48
N LEU A 4 4.12 12.07 -19.43
CA LEU A 4 4.14 11.25 -18.20
C LEU A 4 5.41 11.44 -17.37
N ILE A 5 6.51 11.88 -17.99
CA ILE A 5 7.82 11.97 -17.34
C ILE A 5 7.82 13.03 -16.24
N ILE A 6 7.29 14.22 -16.52
CA ILE A 6 7.29 15.34 -15.56
C ILE A 6 6.45 15.00 -14.32
N PRO A 7 5.17 14.57 -14.43
CA PRO A 7 4.40 14.17 -13.25
C PRO A 7 5.00 13.00 -12.48
N ALA A 8 5.61 12.04 -13.17
CA ALA A 8 6.30 10.93 -12.50
C ALA A 8 7.50 11.42 -11.68
N ILE A 9 8.33 12.32 -12.22
CA ILE A 9 9.45 12.91 -11.49
C ILE A 9 8.94 13.68 -10.27
N ILE A 10 7.88 14.48 -10.42
CA ILE A 10 7.27 15.23 -9.33
C ILE A 10 6.78 14.27 -8.25
N ALA A 11 6.05 13.20 -8.62
CA ALA A 11 5.53 12.22 -7.68
C ALA A 11 6.66 11.52 -6.90
N ILE A 12 7.71 11.06 -7.60
CA ILE A 12 8.89 10.43 -6.99
C ILE A 12 9.59 11.39 -6.02
N THR A 13 9.76 12.64 -6.44
CA THR A 13 10.41 13.68 -5.63
C THR A 13 9.62 13.92 -4.34
N ILE A 14 8.31 14.05 -4.45
CA ILE A 14 7.44 14.27 -3.29
C ILE A 14 7.43 13.05 -2.38
N ALA A 15 7.35 11.83 -2.92
CA ALA A 15 7.46 10.61 -2.11
C ALA A 15 8.75 10.61 -1.30
N PHE A 16 9.87 10.86 -1.97
CA PHE A 16 11.19 10.85 -1.34
C PHE A 16 11.28 11.88 -0.21
N PHE A 17 10.95 13.14 -0.47
CA PHE A 17 11.05 14.20 0.54
C PHE A 17 10.04 14.05 1.66
N SER A 18 8.84 13.53 1.37
CA SER A 18 7.84 13.23 2.40
C SER A 18 8.35 12.14 3.35
N VAL A 19 8.87 11.03 2.82
CA VAL A 19 9.42 9.96 3.66
C VAL A 19 10.65 10.43 4.41
N TYR A 20 11.60 11.09 3.72
CA TYR A 20 12.83 11.56 4.32
C TYR A 20 12.59 12.55 5.47
N GLY A 21 11.71 13.52 5.25
CA GLY A 21 11.39 14.56 6.25
C GLY A 21 10.51 14.05 7.40
N LEU A 22 9.52 13.18 7.12
CA LEU A 22 8.59 12.70 8.12
C LEU A 22 9.16 11.58 9.00
N THR A 23 10.06 10.75 8.48
CA THR A 23 10.59 9.60 9.24
C THR A 23 11.22 10.02 10.58
N PRO A 24 12.14 10.99 10.67
CA PRO A 24 12.72 11.39 11.94
C PRO A 24 11.70 12.03 12.90
N PHE A 25 10.68 12.70 12.37
CA PHE A 25 9.60 13.25 13.17
C PHE A 25 8.73 12.14 13.75
N VAL A 26 8.32 11.18 12.93
CA VAL A 26 7.51 10.02 13.35
C VAL A 26 8.24 9.21 14.43
N ILE A 27 9.54 8.93 14.24
CA ILE A 27 10.36 8.21 15.22
C ILE A 27 10.33 8.95 16.56
N ARG A 28 10.62 10.25 16.59
CA ARG A 28 10.60 11.04 17.84
C ARG A 28 9.25 11.05 18.54
N VAL A 29 8.16 11.11 17.78
CA VAL A 29 6.80 11.09 18.35
C VAL A 29 6.48 9.73 18.96
N LEU A 30 6.86 8.64 18.28
CA LEU A 30 6.62 7.26 18.75
C LEU A 30 7.46 6.96 20.00
N GLU A 31 8.73 7.37 20.01
CA GLU A 31 9.62 7.22 21.17
C GLU A 31 9.09 8.00 22.39
N LYS A 32 8.66 9.25 22.20
CA LYS A 32 8.06 10.05 23.28
C LYS A 32 6.78 9.43 23.86
N ARG A 33 6.05 8.65 23.05
CA ARG A 33 4.84 7.94 23.47
C ARG A 33 5.11 6.53 23.98
N ASN A 34 6.39 6.11 24.10
CA ASN A 34 6.81 4.75 24.47
C ASN A 34 6.20 3.66 23.55
N ILE A 35 5.95 4.00 22.26
CA ILE A 35 5.48 3.06 21.25
C ILE A 35 6.71 2.50 20.54
N THR A 36 7.45 1.65 21.28
CA THR A 36 8.69 1.03 20.80
C THR A 36 8.62 -0.47 21.05
N VAL A 37 9.36 -1.22 20.24
CA VAL A 37 9.50 -2.68 20.37
C VAL A 37 10.98 -3.04 20.38
N VAL A 38 11.33 -4.19 20.93
CA VAL A 38 12.69 -4.71 20.89
C VAL A 38 13.00 -5.17 19.48
N ASP A 39 14.12 -4.71 18.93
CA ASP A 39 14.60 -5.18 17.62
C ASP A 39 15.05 -6.64 17.74
N ALA A 40 14.28 -7.54 17.14
CA ALA A 40 14.56 -8.99 17.15
C ALA A 40 15.80 -9.37 16.32
N ASN A 41 16.24 -8.50 15.40
CA ASN A 41 17.33 -8.78 14.48
C ASN A 41 18.71 -8.31 15.00
N LYS A 42 18.74 -7.58 16.11
CA LYS A 42 19.99 -7.12 16.72
C LYS A 42 20.34 -7.95 17.95
N LYS A 43 21.62 -8.31 18.09
CA LYS A 43 22.15 -9.00 19.28
C LYS A 43 21.98 -8.17 20.56
N GLU A 44 22.06 -6.86 20.44
CA GLU A 44 21.76 -5.95 21.53
C GLU A 44 20.27 -5.58 21.48
N LYS A 45 19.58 -5.69 22.60
CA LYS A 45 18.16 -5.37 22.74
C LYS A 45 17.93 -3.86 22.59
N THR A 46 18.09 -3.35 21.37
CA THR A 46 17.77 -1.95 21.07
C THR A 46 16.29 -1.79 20.87
N MET A 47 15.72 -0.72 21.46
CA MET A 47 14.32 -0.34 21.25
C MET A 47 14.19 0.42 19.95
N VAL A 48 13.24 0.03 19.10
CA VAL A 48 12.94 0.71 17.83
C VAL A 48 11.49 1.16 17.80
N ALA A 49 11.25 2.31 17.18
CA ALA A 49 9.90 2.86 17.03
C ALA A 49 9.05 1.98 16.09
N ARG A 50 7.81 1.66 16.49
CA ARG A 50 6.84 0.94 15.67
C ARG A 50 5.49 1.66 15.75
N PRO A 51 4.72 1.83 14.63
CA PRO A 51 4.91 1.29 13.29
C PRO A 51 5.82 2.17 12.41
N GLY A 52 6.81 1.55 11.74
CA GLY A 52 7.70 2.24 10.80
C GLY A 52 7.04 2.63 9.47
N GLY A 53 5.92 2.00 9.13
CA GLY A 53 5.21 2.21 7.86
C GLY A 53 4.48 3.55 7.72
N LEU A 54 4.31 4.32 8.81
CA LEU A 54 3.53 5.56 8.77
C LEU A 54 4.12 6.63 7.83
N SER A 55 5.42 6.82 7.84
CA SER A 55 6.07 7.78 6.94
C SER A 55 6.06 7.30 5.48
N ILE A 56 6.19 5.99 5.27
CA ILE A 56 6.17 5.39 3.94
C ILE A 56 4.80 5.58 3.29
N ILE A 57 3.71 5.30 4.02
CA ILE A 57 2.36 5.46 3.46
C ILE A 57 2.04 6.93 3.13
N VAL A 58 2.46 7.87 3.97
CA VAL A 58 2.28 9.31 3.66
C VAL A 58 3.01 9.69 2.38
N GLY A 59 4.21 9.14 2.15
CA GLY A 59 4.93 9.33 0.90
C GLY A 59 4.20 8.75 -0.31
N ILE A 60 3.67 7.54 -0.21
CA ILE A 60 2.90 6.87 -1.27
C ILE A 60 1.62 7.65 -1.56
N GLU A 61 0.82 7.94 -0.53
CA GLU A 61 -0.46 8.63 -0.70
C GLU A 61 -0.30 10.05 -1.26
N SER A 62 0.69 10.82 -0.77
CA SER A 62 0.95 12.16 -1.32
C SER A 62 1.35 12.12 -2.80
N SER A 63 2.12 11.11 -3.22
CA SER A 63 2.49 10.92 -4.63
C SER A 63 1.28 10.54 -5.49
N LEU A 64 0.43 9.62 -4.99
CA LEU A 64 -0.78 9.19 -5.70
C LEU A 64 -1.79 10.34 -5.82
N ILE A 65 -1.96 11.16 -4.78
CA ILE A 65 -2.81 12.34 -4.82
C ILE A 65 -2.33 13.30 -5.91
N ILE A 66 -1.04 13.55 -5.99
CA ILE A 66 -0.48 14.45 -7.01
C ILE A 66 -0.65 13.85 -8.41
N LEU A 67 -0.36 12.57 -8.58
CA LEU A 67 -0.60 11.91 -9.85
C LEU A 67 -2.08 11.97 -10.26
N TYR A 68 -3.01 11.82 -9.30
CA TYR A 68 -4.44 11.94 -9.57
C TYR A 68 -4.86 13.35 -9.95
N ILE A 69 -4.24 14.39 -9.38
CA ILE A 69 -4.51 15.79 -9.78
C ILE A 69 -4.10 16.01 -11.25
N PHE A 70 -2.98 15.45 -11.70
CA PHE A 70 -2.54 15.57 -13.10
C PHE A 70 -3.29 14.62 -14.04
N PHE A 71 -3.63 13.44 -13.56
CA PHE A 71 -4.28 12.37 -14.32
C PHE A 71 -5.45 11.81 -13.50
N PRO A 72 -6.65 12.41 -13.59
CA PRO A 72 -7.82 11.98 -12.83
C PRO A 72 -8.45 10.71 -13.45
N ILE A 73 -7.70 9.61 -13.46
CA ILE A 73 -8.14 8.32 -13.96
C ILE A 73 -8.51 7.38 -12.82
N SER A 74 -9.46 6.48 -13.09
CA SER A 74 -10.01 5.53 -12.09
C SER A 74 -8.94 4.62 -11.49
N GLU A 75 -7.92 4.26 -12.25
CA GLU A 75 -6.83 3.39 -11.83
C GLU A 75 -6.00 4.01 -10.70
N ILE A 76 -5.65 5.29 -10.83
CA ILE A 76 -4.89 6.00 -9.79
C ILE A 76 -5.73 6.15 -8.52
N LEU A 77 -7.02 6.50 -8.67
CA LEU A 77 -7.93 6.61 -7.55
C LEU A 77 -8.14 5.26 -6.85
N ALA A 78 -8.26 4.18 -7.62
CA ALA A 78 -8.41 2.84 -7.07
C ALA A 78 -7.19 2.41 -6.26
N VAL A 79 -5.98 2.64 -6.78
CA VAL A 79 -4.74 2.33 -6.06
C VAL A 79 -4.63 3.16 -4.78
N LEU A 80 -4.91 4.47 -4.84
CA LEU A 80 -4.92 5.37 -3.68
C LEU A 80 -5.86 4.86 -2.58
N LEU A 81 -7.11 4.55 -2.92
CA LEU A 81 -8.07 4.05 -1.95
C LEU A 81 -7.68 2.67 -1.40
N THR A 82 -7.17 1.79 -2.26
CA THR A 82 -6.74 0.44 -1.86
C THR A 82 -5.56 0.50 -0.89
N THR A 83 -4.53 1.30 -1.18
CA THR A 83 -3.36 1.46 -0.30
C THR A 83 -3.75 2.13 1.02
N PHE A 84 -4.63 3.12 0.99
CA PHE A 84 -5.15 3.76 2.19
C PHE A 84 -5.92 2.79 3.09
N PHE A 85 -6.85 1.99 2.55
CA PHE A 85 -7.57 1.00 3.34
C PHE A 85 -6.67 -0.12 3.86
N ALA A 86 -5.74 -0.61 3.05
CA ALA A 86 -4.76 -1.61 3.48
C ALA A 86 -3.88 -1.09 4.63
N PHE A 87 -3.50 0.19 4.58
CA PHE A 87 -2.79 0.85 5.66
C PHE A 87 -3.61 0.91 6.96
N ILE A 88 -4.90 1.24 6.89
CA ILE A 88 -5.78 1.24 8.06
C ILE A 88 -5.84 -0.16 8.69
N VAL A 89 -6.01 -1.20 7.87
CA VAL A 89 -5.98 -2.60 8.34
C VAL A 89 -4.65 -2.92 9.02
N GLY A 90 -3.52 -2.53 8.42
CA GLY A 90 -2.19 -2.71 9.00
C GLY A 90 -2.01 -1.98 10.33
N LEU A 91 -2.49 -0.73 10.45
CA LEU A 91 -2.44 0.02 11.72
C LEU A 91 -3.28 -0.63 12.83
N ILE A 92 -4.43 -1.20 12.48
CA ILE A 92 -5.28 -1.91 13.46
C ILE A 92 -4.56 -3.18 13.93
N ASP A 93 -3.96 -3.94 13.00
CA ASP A 93 -3.20 -5.15 13.31
C ASP A 93 -1.97 -4.85 14.19
N ASP A 94 -1.27 -3.76 13.94
CA ASP A 94 -0.14 -3.31 14.77
C ASP A 94 -0.54 -2.94 16.20
N LYS A 95 -1.76 -2.43 16.39
CA LYS A 95 -2.27 -2.08 17.72
C LYS A 95 -2.90 -3.27 18.46
N LYS A 96 -3.59 -4.11 17.74
CA LYS A 96 -4.28 -5.28 18.27
C LYS A 96 -4.14 -6.40 17.24
N THR A 97 -3.30 -7.39 17.57
CA THR A 97 -3.11 -8.57 16.72
C THR A 97 -4.45 -9.13 16.27
N MET A 98 -4.70 -9.07 14.98
CA MET A 98 -5.93 -9.58 14.38
C MET A 98 -5.89 -11.10 14.36
N SER A 99 -7.04 -11.75 14.56
CA SER A 99 -7.12 -13.21 14.44
C SER A 99 -6.75 -13.68 13.03
N GLY A 100 -6.19 -14.89 12.92
CA GLY A 100 -5.60 -15.39 11.67
C GLY A 100 -6.49 -15.31 10.43
N TRP A 101 -7.83 -15.40 10.57
CA TRP A 101 -8.77 -15.28 9.46
C TRP A 101 -9.29 -13.86 9.22
N PHE A 102 -9.34 -13.03 10.25
CA PHE A 102 -9.93 -11.70 10.13
C PHE A 102 -9.05 -10.76 9.28
N LYS A 103 -7.74 -10.85 9.42
CA LYS A 103 -6.79 -10.01 8.66
C LYS A 103 -6.85 -10.26 7.15
N PRO A 104 -6.76 -11.51 6.63
CA PRO A 104 -6.93 -11.79 5.20
C PRO A 104 -8.27 -11.31 4.66
N VAL A 105 -9.36 -11.48 5.42
CA VAL A 105 -10.69 -11.02 5.01
C VAL A 105 -10.74 -9.50 4.93
N ALA A 106 -10.23 -8.79 5.94
CA ALA A 106 -10.16 -7.32 5.93
C ALA A 106 -9.31 -6.79 4.75
N LEU A 107 -8.18 -7.45 4.45
CA LEU A 107 -7.35 -7.11 3.30
C LEU A 107 -8.03 -7.41 1.96
N ALA A 108 -8.86 -8.46 1.89
CA ALA A 108 -9.65 -8.74 0.69
C ALA A 108 -10.67 -7.62 0.40
N PHE A 109 -11.27 -7.03 1.44
CA PHE A 109 -12.14 -5.86 1.27
C PHE A 109 -11.39 -4.62 0.76
N CYS A 110 -10.08 -4.51 0.99
CA CYS A 110 -9.28 -3.44 0.40
C CYS A 110 -9.19 -3.50 -1.13
N ALA A 111 -9.52 -4.64 -1.75
CA ALA A 111 -9.63 -4.77 -3.20
C ALA A 111 -10.89 -4.09 -3.79
N ALA A 112 -11.88 -3.77 -2.96
CA ALA A 112 -13.15 -3.22 -3.42
C ALA A 112 -13.01 -1.97 -4.32
N PRO A 113 -12.15 -0.98 -4.04
CA PRO A 113 -11.97 0.18 -4.93
C PRO A 113 -11.56 -0.21 -6.35
N ILE A 114 -10.66 -1.19 -6.50
CA ILE A 114 -10.21 -1.65 -7.83
C ILE A 114 -11.39 -2.22 -8.63
N ILE A 115 -12.24 -3.00 -7.97
CA ILE A 115 -13.39 -3.64 -8.60
C ILE A 115 -14.49 -2.62 -8.89
N LEU A 116 -14.84 -1.79 -7.91
CA LEU A 116 -15.95 -0.83 -8.02
C LEU A 116 -15.68 0.29 -9.01
N LEU A 117 -14.43 0.71 -9.14
CA LEU A 117 -14.02 1.74 -10.11
C LEU A 117 -13.69 1.15 -11.48
N GLY A 118 -13.77 -0.17 -11.65
CA GLY A 118 -13.41 -0.83 -12.90
C GLY A 118 -11.95 -0.64 -13.29
N ALA A 119 -11.07 -0.44 -12.31
CA ALA A 119 -9.66 -0.14 -12.48
C ALA A 119 -8.85 -1.42 -12.74
N TYR A 120 -9.29 -2.22 -13.69
CA TYR A 120 -8.64 -3.46 -14.08
C TYR A 120 -8.83 -3.74 -15.56
N ASP A 121 -7.84 -4.37 -16.18
CA ASP A 121 -7.95 -4.88 -17.54
C ASP A 121 -8.17 -6.40 -17.50
N SER A 122 -9.34 -6.84 -17.92
CA SER A 122 -9.70 -8.26 -17.98
C SER A 122 -9.07 -9.00 -19.18
N ASN A 123 -8.39 -8.28 -20.06
CA ASN A 123 -7.71 -8.85 -21.22
C ASN A 123 -6.30 -9.30 -20.82
N LEU A 124 -6.11 -10.58 -20.60
CA LEU A 124 -4.79 -11.14 -20.34
C LEU A 124 -4.16 -11.61 -21.63
N ALA A 125 -3.02 -11.01 -22.00
CA ALA A 125 -2.24 -11.42 -23.15
C ALA A 125 -1.26 -12.53 -22.77
N PHE A 126 -1.44 -13.70 -23.32
CA PHE A 126 -0.52 -14.82 -23.19
C PHE A 126 0.33 -14.97 -24.45
N PRO A 127 1.66 -15.08 -24.35
CA PRO A 127 2.54 -15.16 -25.50
C PRO A 127 2.22 -16.29 -26.49
N LEU A 128 1.65 -17.40 -26.00
CA LEU A 128 1.34 -18.59 -26.80
C LEU A 128 -0.14 -18.72 -27.19
N PHE A 129 -1.06 -18.10 -26.44
CA PHE A 129 -2.51 -18.32 -26.58
C PHE A 129 -3.27 -17.05 -27.01
N GLY A 130 -2.55 -15.92 -27.18
CA GLY A 130 -3.19 -14.65 -27.50
C GLY A 130 -3.89 -13.99 -26.32
N THR A 131 -4.85 -13.10 -26.58
CA THR A 131 -5.61 -12.39 -25.55
C THR A 131 -6.84 -13.19 -25.15
N VAL A 132 -6.99 -13.46 -23.86
CA VAL A 132 -8.14 -14.13 -23.28
C VAL A 132 -8.85 -13.16 -22.33
N GLN A 133 -10.16 -13.04 -22.49
CA GLN A 133 -11.02 -12.24 -21.60
C GLN A 133 -11.55 -13.10 -20.46
N ILE A 134 -11.10 -12.82 -19.25
CA ILE A 134 -11.49 -13.58 -18.04
C ILE A 134 -11.84 -12.64 -16.88
N PRO A 135 -12.87 -11.77 -17.02
CA PRO A 135 -13.16 -10.73 -16.03
C PRO A 135 -13.41 -11.29 -14.63
N LEU A 136 -14.17 -12.37 -14.53
CA LEU A 136 -14.50 -12.98 -13.23
C LEU A 136 -13.26 -13.57 -12.54
N LEU A 137 -12.41 -14.25 -13.30
CA LEU A 137 -11.15 -14.80 -12.77
C LEU A 137 -10.21 -13.68 -12.35
N TYR A 138 -10.14 -12.60 -13.12
CA TYR A 138 -9.30 -11.45 -12.79
C TYR A 138 -9.75 -10.81 -11.46
N MET A 139 -11.05 -10.56 -11.28
CA MET A 139 -11.59 -10.04 -10.01
C MET A 139 -11.27 -10.96 -8.84
N ALA A 140 -11.44 -12.26 -9.01
CA ALA A 140 -11.08 -13.24 -7.99
C ALA A 140 -9.58 -13.17 -7.65
N LEU A 141 -8.70 -13.10 -8.67
CA LEU A 141 -7.26 -12.96 -8.46
C LEU A 141 -6.90 -11.70 -7.67
N VAL A 142 -7.49 -10.55 -8.00
CA VAL A 142 -7.24 -9.29 -7.28
C VAL A 142 -7.64 -9.43 -5.80
N VAL A 143 -8.82 -9.99 -5.52
CA VAL A 143 -9.32 -10.21 -4.15
C VAL A 143 -8.42 -11.15 -3.35
N PHE A 144 -7.86 -12.18 -3.98
CA PHE A 144 -6.98 -13.14 -3.30
C PHE A 144 -5.54 -12.66 -3.19
N MET A 145 -5.01 -11.97 -4.22
CA MET A 145 -3.61 -11.54 -4.24
C MET A 145 -3.30 -10.46 -3.21
N ILE A 146 -4.21 -9.49 -2.99
CA ILE A 146 -3.99 -8.43 -2.00
C ILE A 146 -3.78 -9.00 -0.59
N PRO A 147 -4.65 -9.90 -0.06
CA PRO A 147 -4.41 -10.54 1.23
C PRO A 147 -3.12 -11.38 1.29
N ILE A 148 -2.85 -12.14 0.23
CA ILE A 148 -1.65 -12.99 0.18
C ILE A 148 -0.39 -12.11 0.27
N MET A 149 -0.29 -11.09 -0.58
CA MET A 149 0.87 -10.19 -0.57
C MET A 149 0.98 -9.41 0.74
N GLY A 150 -0.12 -8.84 1.23
CA GLY A 150 -0.15 -8.09 2.49
C GLY A 150 0.21 -8.94 3.71
N ASN A 151 -0.17 -10.21 3.73
CA ASN A 151 0.16 -11.11 4.83
C ASN A 151 1.60 -11.64 4.73
N THR A 152 2.10 -11.92 3.54
CA THR A 152 3.47 -12.42 3.32
C THR A 152 4.52 -11.37 3.66
N ILE A 153 4.28 -10.10 3.36
CA ILE A 153 5.21 -9.01 3.67
C ILE A 153 5.28 -8.74 5.19
N ASN A 154 4.22 -9.06 5.93
CA ASN A 154 4.10 -8.76 7.35
C ASN A 154 4.32 -10.00 8.26
N SER A 155 4.74 -11.12 7.72
CA SER A 155 5.16 -12.32 8.47
C SER A 155 6.67 -12.38 8.58
#